data_841cbf14930cb473138ebbd340178a22
#
_entry.id   841cbf14930cb473138ebbd340178a22
#
_cell.length_a   1.000
_cell.length_b   1.000
_cell.length_c   1.000
_cell.angle_alpha   90.00
_cell.angle_beta   90.00
_cell.angle_gamma   90.00
#
_symmetry.space_group_name_H-M   'P 1'
#
loop_
_entity.id
_entity.type
_entity.pdbx_description
1 polymer ?
#
loop_
_entity_poly.entity_id
_entity_poly.type
_entity_poly.pdbx_seq_one_letter_code
_entity_poly.pdbx_strand_id
1 'polypeptide(L)'
;MISPQYGTVGTDINYYKIAKQLSNQGHIIKLLIIGDEWEEVENNSDIEKINLIPKSVFNFLKIFKKLNWKITMILACVLAIIPFIVFIYKNKKSHYLLGLVPIFPMIFLILFNIRAKIVFSIQGLPRSKVFSLNIMISKLLKNIRYVIPHEGMKTYIKNNYNFSNLKNLSVIENAVLDKSIIDRSKEKVDENIFRDKNKTILIGVGRLTRQKNFDMLIRSFHKLNKDKPDTILVILGNGEEKSKLLKLTESLKLTEKVHFLGHVKNPFKYMKSSDLFIMSSRWEGPGHVLIEALGIGCPVITTDCPSGPKETIQNGKFGLIVENDNDQDLYIAMNRALNNKRTMKKKVNESKTYMKRFYTEQVAEKYLNLFIN
;
A
#
# COMPACT_ATOMS: atom_id res chain seq x y z
N MET A 1 5.54 -8.35 -16.06
CA MET A 1 5.60 -8.06 -14.61
C MET A 1 5.32 -9.34 -13.82
N ILE A 2 5.95 -9.55 -12.69
CA ILE A 2 5.73 -10.70 -11.81
C ILE A 2 5.77 -10.24 -10.36
N SER A 3 4.77 -10.65 -9.56
CA SER A 3 4.67 -10.31 -8.12
C SER A 3 4.10 -11.52 -7.37
N PRO A 4 4.92 -12.53 -7.05
CA PRO A 4 4.43 -13.76 -6.46
C PRO A 4 3.93 -13.51 -5.04
N GLN A 5 2.61 -13.47 -4.88
CA GLN A 5 1.92 -13.31 -3.59
C GLN A 5 0.69 -14.22 -3.51
N TYR A 6 0.18 -14.36 -2.31
CA TYR A 6 -1.05 -15.10 -2.09
C TYR A 6 -2.25 -14.14 -2.05
N GLY A 7 -3.14 -14.24 -3.05
CA GLY A 7 -4.24 -13.32 -3.27
C GLY A 7 -3.80 -11.96 -3.79
N THR A 8 -4.73 -11.10 -4.14
CA THR A 8 -4.46 -9.75 -4.61
C THR A 8 -4.25 -8.82 -3.42
N VAL A 9 -3.08 -8.21 -3.35
CA VAL A 9 -2.71 -7.24 -2.30
C VAL A 9 -2.39 -5.87 -2.89
N GLY A 10 -2.22 -4.86 -2.04
CA GLY A 10 -1.97 -3.48 -2.48
C GLY A 10 -0.77 -3.31 -3.42
N THR A 11 0.24 -4.17 -3.30
CA THR A 11 1.40 -4.21 -4.20
C THR A 11 1.01 -4.63 -5.62
N ASP A 12 0.14 -5.66 -5.74
CA ASP A 12 -0.31 -6.15 -7.04
C ASP A 12 -1.19 -5.12 -7.73
N ILE A 13 -2.07 -4.47 -6.98
CA ILE A 13 -2.89 -3.37 -7.48
C ILE A 13 -2.00 -2.24 -8.03
N ASN A 14 -0.92 -1.89 -7.31
CA ASN A 14 0.06 -0.90 -7.77
C ASN A 14 0.71 -1.31 -9.11
N TYR A 15 1.19 -2.54 -9.23
CA TYR A 15 1.81 -3.01 -10.47
C TYR A 15 0.81 -3.11 -11.62
N TYR A 16 -0.44 -3.51 -11.32
CA TYR A 16 -1.48 -3.54 -12.34
C TYR A 16 -1.82 -2.14 -12.87
N LYS A 17 -1.92 -1.14 -11.99
CA LYS A 17 -2.12 0.26 -12.42
C LYS A 17 -1.00 0.72 -13.34
N ILE A 18 0.26 0.43 -13.00
CA ILE A 18 1.42 0.73 -13.84
C ILE A 18 1.32 -0.02 -15.18
N ALA A 19 0.99 -1.31 -15.15
CA ALA A 19 0.82 -2.14 -16.34
C ALA A 19 -0.26 -1.58 -17.28
N LYS A 20 -1.42 -1.23 -16.73
CA LYS A 20 -2.54 -0.65 -17.48
C LYS A 20 -2.16 0.69 -18.12
N GLN A 21 -1.46 1.54 -17.38
CA GLN A 21 -1.00 2.82 -17.90
C GLN A 21 0.02 2.67 -19.03
N LEU A 22 0.99 1.77 -18.89
CA LEU A 22 1.97 1.50 -19.94
C LEU A 22 1.33 0.84 -21.19
N SER A 23 0.35 -0.05 -20.98
CA SER A 23 -0.43 -0.64 -22.08
C SER A 23 -1.22 0.43 -22.85
N ASN A 24 -1.86 1.37 -22.16
CA ASN A 24 -2.54 2.51 -22.80
C ASN A 24 -1.59 3.43 -23.60
N GLN A 25 -0.29 3.39 -23.30
CA GLN A 25 0.77 4.11 -24.05
C GLN A 25 1.34 3.29 -25.22
N GLY A 26 0.74 2.12 -25.53
CA GLY A 26 1.14 1.27 -26.66
C GLY A 26 2.23 0.24 -26.34
N HIS A 27 2.61 0.07 -25.08
CA HIS A 27 3.59 -0.97 -24.68
C HIS A 27 2.91 -2.32 -24.50
N ILE A 28 3.54 -3.39 -25.02
CA ILE A 28 3.07 -4.77 -24.83
C ILE A 28 3.40 -5.22 -23.41
N ILE A 29 2.39 -5.47 -22.61
CA ILE A 29 2.52 -5.84 -21.20
C ILE A 29 2.08 -7.29 -20.98
N LYS A 30 2.93 -8.06 -20.28
CA LYS A 30 2.64 -9.43 -19.85
C LYS A 30 2.71 -9.53 -18.32
N LEU A 31 1.64 -10.04 -17.71
CA LEU A 31 1.59 -10.36 -16.29
C LEU A 31 1.88 -11.85 -16.11
N LEU A 32 2.97 -12.18 -15.44
CA LEU A 32 3.36 -13.55 -15.16
C LEU A 32 2.78 -13.96 -13.80
N ILE A 33 2.03 -15.05 -13.79
CA ILE A 33 1.26 -15.54 -12.66
C ILE A 33 1.90 -16.81 -12.11
N ILE A 34 2.16 -16.85 -10.81
CA ILE A 34 2.64 -18.03 -10.10
C ILE A 34 1.52 -18.65 -9.25
N GLY A 35 0.71 -17.79 -8.62
CA GLY A 35 -0.37 -18.20 -7.73
C GLY A 35 -1.75 -17.72 -8.19
N ASP A 36 -2.41 -16.99 -7.32
CA ASP A 36 -3.71 -16.34 -7.53
C ASP A 36 -3.64 -14.80 -7.46
N GLU A 37 -2.42 -14.27 -7.51
CA GLU A 37 -2.20 -12.85 -7.71
C GLU A 37 -2.84 -12.41 -9.03
N TRP A 38 -3.47 -11.29 -9.11
CA TRP A 38 -4.21 -10.75 -10.27
C TRP A 38 -5.61 -11.35 -10.53
N GLU A 39 -6.14 -12.26 -9.68
CA GLU A 39 -7.49 -12.81 -9.89
C GLU A 39 -8.58 -11.76 -9.71
N GLU A 40 -8.43 -10.86 -8.73
CA GLU A 40 -9.40 -9.79 -8.43
C GLU A 40 -9.23 -8.54 -9.30
N VAL A 41 -8.27 -8.56 -10.20
CA VAL A 41 -7.99 -7.42 -11.06
C VAL A 41 -8.80 -7.54 -12.35
N GLU A 42 -9.43 -6.44 -12.78
CA GLU A 42 -10.21 -6.39 -14.02
C GLU A 42 -9.46 -7.00 -15.20
N ASN A 43 -10.15 -7.81 -15.98
CA ASN A 43 -9.60 -8.31 -17.23
C ASN A 43 -9.51 -7.16 -18.24
N ASN A 44 -8.31 -6.80 -18.62
CA ASN A 44 -8.04 -5.87 -19.71
C ASN A 44 -7.55 -6.69 -20.91
N SER A 45 -8.22 -6.57 -22.06
CA SER A 45 -7.87 -7.27 -23.29
C SER A 45 -6.42 -7.00 -23.75
N ASP A 46 -5.88 -5.84 -23.39
CA ASP A 46 -4.57 -5.37 -23.85
C ASP A 46 -3.41 -5.85 -22.96
N ILE A 47 -3.71 -6.57 -21.88
CA ILE A 47 -2.71 -7.10 -20.95
C ILE A 47 -2.79 -8.63 -20.92
N GLU A 48 -1.77 -9.27 -21.47
CA GLU A 48 -1.67 -10.73 -21.49
C GLU A 48 -1.32 -11.28 -20.10
N LYS A 49 -2.18 -12.17 -19.57
CA LYS A 49 -1.96 -12.91 -18.33
C LYS A 49 -1.41 -14.31 -18.64
N ILE A 50 -0.19 -14.63 -18.17
CA ILE A 50 0.52 -15.88 -18.44
C ILE A 50 0.76 -16.63 -17.13
N ASN A 51 0.16 -17.81 -16.99
CA ASN A 51 0.43 -18.70 -15.86
C ASN A 51 1.77 -19.40 -16.06
N LEU A 52 2.72 -19.20 -15.14
CA LEU A 52 4.01 -19.90 -15.13
C LEU A 52 3.88 -21.36 -14.68
N ILE A 53 2.90 -21.63 -13.82
CA ILE A 53 2.51 -23.01 -13.47
C ILE A 53 1.02 -23.21 -13.77
N PRO A 54 0.59 -24.43 -14.14
CA PRO A 54 -0.84 -24.71 -14.37
C PRO A 54 -1.67 -24.42 -13.11
N LYS A 55 -2.85 -23.83 -13.30
CA LYS A 55 -3.78 -23.55 -12.18
C LYS A 55 -4.15 -24.81 -11.38
N SER A 56 -4.24 -25.96 -12.05
CA SER A 56 -4.47 -27.27 -11.39
C SER A 56 -3.38 -27.62 -10.39
N VAL A 57 -2.09 -27.38 -10.76
CA VAL A 57 -0.94 -27.61 -9.90
C VAL A 57 -0.97 -26.65 -8.71
N PHE A 58 -1.24 -25.38 -8.93
CA PHE A 58 -1.34 -24.41 -7.83
C PHE A 58 -2.51 -24.75 -6.89
N ASN A 59 -3.65 -25.16 -7.42
CA ASN A 59 -4.79 -25.59 -6.60
C ASN A 59 -4.47 -26.83 -5.77
N PHE A 60 -3.71 -27.77 -6.31
CA PHE A 60 -3.19 -28.90 -5.53
C PHE A 60 -2.29 -28.44 -4.39
N LEU A 61 -1.38 -27.49 -4.65
CA LEU A 61 -0.52 -26.92 -3.61
C LEU A 61 -1.31 -26.21 -2.50
N LYS A 62 -2.51 -25.72 -2.79
CA LYS A 62 -3.39 -25.11 -1.76
C LYS A 62 -3.78 -26.07 -0.63
N ILE A 63 -3.63 -27.37 -0.80
CA ILE A 63 -3.79 -28.34 0.30
C ILE A 63 -2.84 -28.01 1.45
N PHE A 64 -1.62 -27.59 1.15
CA PHE A 64 -0.62 -27.19 2.14
C PHE A 64 -0.95 -25.82 2.80
N LYS A 65 -1.91 -25.04 2.27
CA LYS A 65 -2.40 -23.81 2.87
C LYS A 65 -2.95 -24.03 4.27
N LYS A 66 -3.62 -25.17 4.51
CA LYS A 66 -4.13 -25.55 5.84
C LYS A 66 -3.02 -25.64 6.89
N LEU A 67 -1.78 -25.90 6.46
CA LEU A 67 -0.59 -25.95 7.31
C LEU A 67 0.08 -24.57 7.40
N ASN A 68 0.44 -23.95 6.27
CA ASN A 68 1.06 -22.63 6.22
C ASN A 68 1.07 -22.08 4.78
N TRP A 69 0.43 -20.92 4.54
CA TRP A 69 0.39 -20.28 3.22
C TRP A 69 1.78 -19.97 2.64
N LYS A 70 2.80 -19.73 3.50
CA LYS A 70 4.18 -19.46 3.05
C LYS A 70 4.80 -20.69 2.37
N ILE A 71 4.50 -21.88 2.86
CA ILE A 71 4.98 -23.14 2.27
C ILE A 71 4.41 -23.30 0.86
N THR A 72 3.11 -23.07 0.70
CA THR A 72 2.44 -23.09 -0.62
C THR A 72 3.14 -22.17 -1.62
N MET A 73 3.43 -20.94 -1.22
CA MET A 73 4.10 -19.97 -2.10
C MET A 73 5.56 -20.33 -2.40
N ILE A 74 6.30 -20.89 -1.42
CA ILE A 74 7.67 -21.36 -1.66
C ILE A 74 7.67 -22.46 -2.71
N LEU A 75 6.80 -23.46 -2.57
CA LEU A 75 6.69 -24.57 -3.52
C LEU A 75 6.28 -24.08 -4.91
N ALA A 76 5.30 -23.18 -4.99
CA ALA A 76 4.86 -22.58 -6.24
C ALA A 76 5.99 -21.80 -6.93
N CYS A 77 6.75 -20.99 -6.18
CA CYS A 77 7.90 -20.26 -6.71
C CYS A 77 9.01 -21.20 -7.20
N VAL A 78 9.29 -22.30 -6.49
CA VAL A 78 10.27 -23.30 -6.93
C VAL A 78 9.84 -23.94 -8.26
N LEU A 79 8.58 -24.35 -8.38
CA LEU A 79 8.04 -24.92 -9.62
C LEU A 79 8.03 -23.91 -10.78
N ALA A 80 7.86 -22.63 -10.50
CA ALA A 80 7.84 -21.58 -11.49
C ALA A 80 9.23 -21.20 -12.04
N ILE A 81 10.34 -21.66 -11.42
CA ILE A 81 11.71 -21.27 -11.81
C ILE A 81 12.00 -21.66 -13.27
N ILE A 82 11.80 -22.92 -13.63
CA ILE A 82 12.10 -23.39 -14.99
C ILE A 82 11.21 -22.71 -16.03
N PRO A 83 9.86 -22.68 -15.88
CA PRO A 83 8.99 -21.92 -16.79
C PRO A 83 9.39 -20.45 -16.93
N PHE A 84 9.77 -19.78 -15.84
CA PHE A 84 10.21 -18.40 -15.87
C PHE A 84 11.52 -18.21 -16.64
N ILE A 85 12.51 -19.09 -16.45
CA ILE A 85 13.77 -19.06 -17.19
C ILE A 85 13.51 -19.27 -18.69
N VAL A 86 12.70 -20.26 -19.05
CA VAL A 86 12.31 -20.51 -20.44
C VAL A 86 11.62 -19.28 -21.04
N PHE A 87 10.73 -18.65 -20.28
CA PHE A 87 10.06 -17.42 -20.69
C PHE A 87 11.07 -16.29 -20.99
N ILE A 88 12.04 -16.06 -20.09
CA ILE A 88 13.08 -15.05 -20.30
C ILE A 88 13.91 -15.35 -21.57
N TYR A 89 14.32 -16.60 -21.77
CA TYR A 89 15.07 -16.97 -22.97
C TYR A 89 14.30 -16.75 -24.27
N LYS A 90 12.97 -17.00 -24.26
CA LYS A 90 12.10 -16.74 -25.42
C LYS A 90 11.88 -15.25 -25.66
N ASN A 91 11.96 -14.42 -24.61
CA ASN A 91 11.68 -12.98 -24.65
C ASN A 91 12.91 -12.12 -24.28
N LYS A 92 14.07 -12.42 -24.87
CA LYS A 92 15.39 -11.80 -24.52
C LYS A 92 15.43 -10.27 -24.60
N LYS A 93 14.60 -9.66 -25.45
CA LYS A 93 14.53 -8.19 -25.64
C LYS A 93 13.57 -7.50 -24.64
N SER A 94 12.86 -8.26 -23.80
CA SER A 94 11.91 -7.71 -22.86
C SER A 94 12.60 -7.20 -21.59
N HIS A 95 11.93 -6.26 -20.93
CA HIS A 95 12.29 -5.76 -19.60
C HIS A 95 11.41 -6.42 -18.56
N TYR A 96 11.94 -6.68 -17.38
CA TYR A 96 11.27 -7.42 -16.33
C TYR A 96 11.13 -6.58 -15.08
N LEU A 97 9.90 -6.38 -14.61
CA LEU A 97 9.60 -5.82 -13.28
C LEU A 97 9.24 -6.98 -12.35
N LEU A 98 10.05 -7.18 -11.34
CA LEU A 98 9.85 -8.20 -10.32
C LEU A 98 9.51 -7.52 -8.99
N GLY A 99 8.33 -7.82 -8.46
CA GLY A 99 8.04 -7.58 -7.06
C GLY A 99 8.93 -8.49 -6.22
N LEU A 100 9.82 -7.92 -5.42
CA LEU A 100 10.71 -8.70 -4.58
C LEU A 100 9.93 -9.29 -3.41
N VAL A 101 9.44 -10.49 -3.61
CA VAL A 101 9.03 -11.35 -2.52
C VAL A 101 10.28 -12.11 -2.04
N PRO A 102 10.52 -12.23 -0.73
CA PRO A 102 11.72 -12.89 -0.19
C PRO A 102 11.90 -14.35 -0.63
N ILE A 103 10.93 -14.91 -1.34
CA ILE A 103 10.79 -16.32 -1.65
C ILE A 103 11.38 -16.68 -3.02
N PHE A 104 11.54 -15.72 -3.96
CA PHE A 104 12.07 -16.06 -5.28
C PHE A 104 13.59 -16.24 -5.24
N PRO A 105 14.13 -17.45 -5.55
CA PRO A 105 15.56 -17.72 -5.39
C PRO A 105 16.38 -17.05 -6.50
N MET A 106 17.00 -15.94 -6.18
CA MET A 106 17.82 -15.14 -7.11
C MET A 106 19.02 -15.88 -7.67
N ILE A 107 19.50 -16.91 -6.95
CA ILE A 107 20.62 -17.74 -7.35
C ILE A 107 20.43 -18.36 -8.74
N PHE A 108 19.19 -18.70 -9.11
CA PHE A 108 18.90 -19.29 -10.41
C PHE A 108 19.10 -18.31 -11.58
N LEU A 109 18.91 -17.01 -11.37
CA LEU A 109 19.18 -16.02 -12.41
C LEU A 109 20.67 -15.94 -12.74
N ILE A 110 21.53 -16.22 -11.74
CA ILE A 110 22.98 -16.27 -11.92
C ILE A 110 23.38 -17.59 -12.59
N LEU A 111 22.91 -18.73 -12.07
CA LEU A 111 23.24 -20.06 -12.57
C LEU A 111 22.88 -20.21 -14.06
N PHE A 112 21.78 -19.61 -14.48
CA PHE A 112 21.35 -19.63 -15.89
C PHE A 112 21.85 -18.43 -16.71
N ASN A 113 22.79 -17.64 -16.19
CA ASN A 113 23.43 -16.51 -16.87
C ASN A 113 22.41 -15.55 -17.55
N ILE A 114 21.38 -15.19 -16.80
CA ILE A 114 20.29 -14.33 -17.30
C ILE A 114 20.81 -12.91 -17.49
N ARG A 115 20.80 -12.43 -18.76
CA ARG A 115 21.25 -11.09 -19.16
C ARG A 115 20.10 -10.08 -19.37
N ALA A 116 18.88 -10.45 -19.06
CA ALA A 116 17.72 -9.55 -19.16
C ALA A 116 17.87 -8.34 -18.24
N LYS A 117 17.36 -7.20 -18.67
CA LYS A 117 17.25 -6.00 -17.81
C LYS A 117 16.13 -6.25 -16.80
N ILE A 118 16.48 -6.29 -15.51
CA ILE A 118 15.55 -6.62 -14.42
C ILE A 118 15.45 -5.44 -13.45
N VAL A 119 14.26 -5.02 -13.16
CA VAL A 119 13.95 -4.07 -12.09
C VAL A 119 13.34 -4.83 -10.91
N PHE A 120 14.00 -4.77 -9.76
CA PHE A 120 13.49 -5.29 -8.49
C PHE A 120 12.81 -4.18 -7.71
N SER A 121 11.52 -4.32 -7.49
CA SER A 121 10.77 -3.41 -6.65
C SER A 121 10.57 -3.98 -5.25
N ILE A 122 11.17 -3.32 -4.27
CA ILE A 122 11.16 -3.69 -2.85
C ILE A 122 10.05 -2.90 -2.18
N GLN A 123 8.91 -3.54 -1.88
CA GLN A 123 7.71 -2.87 -1.39
C GLN A 123 7.52 -2.91 0.15
N GLY A 124 8.31 -3.71 0.85
CA GLY A 124 8.23 -3.85 2.30
C GLY A 124 9.60 -3.82 2.96
N LEU A 125 9.65 -3.48 4.24
CA LEU A 125 10.89 -3.50 5.00
C LEU A 125 11.46 -4.93 5.04
N PRO A 126 12.73 -5.12 4.68
CA PRO A 126 13.37 -6.43 4.68
C PRO A 126 13.60 -6.89 6.13
N ARG A 127 12.79 -7.82 6.61
CA ARG A 127 12.88 -8.34 7.99
C ARG A 127 13.39 -9.78 8.07
N SER A 128 13.65 -10.45 6.94
CA SER A 128 14.06 -11.84 6.92
C SER A 128 15.50 -12.05 6.44
N LYS A 129 16.19 -13.03 7.00
CA LYS A 129 17.53 -13.45 6.53
C LYS A 129 17.53 -13.87 5.06
N VAL A 130 16.46 -14.51 4.60
CA VAL A 130 16.29 -14.95 3.20
C VAL A 130 16.24 -13.75 2.26
N PHE A 131 15.57 -12.66 2.66
CA PHE A 131 15.54 -11.41 1.89
C PHE A 131 16.96 -10.81 1.77
N SER A 132 17.69 -10.74 2.88
CA SER A 132 19.08 -10.23 2.90
C SER A 132 19.99 -11.04 2.00
N LEU A 133 19.86 -12.38 2.02
CA LEU A 133 20.61 -13.29 1.16
C LEU A 133 20.27 -13.05 -0.31
N ASN A 134 18.99 -12.97 -0.68
CA ASN A 134 18.57 -12.69 -2.05
C ASN A 134 19.12 -11.37 -2.59
N ILE A 135 19.13 -10.31 -1.80
CA ILE A 135 19.74 -9.04 -2.23
C ILE A 135 21.26 -9.19 -2.36
N MET A 136 21.93 -9.87 -1.43
CA MET A 136 23.37 -10.10 -1.51
C MET A 136 23.72 -10.86 -2.80
N ILE A 137 22.99 -11.92 -3.11
CA ILE A 137 23.14 -12.70 -4.36
C ILE A 137 22.87 -11.83 -5.59
N SER A 138 21.83 -11.00 -5.54
CA SER A 138 21.46 -10.13 -6.68
C SER A 138 22.53 -9.10 -7.06
N LYS A 139 23.44 -8.74 -6.14
CA LYS A 139 24.59 -7.86 -6.44
C LYS A 139 25.55 -8.45 -7.48
N LEU A 140 25.56 -9.77 -7.63
CA LEU A 140 26.37 -10.48 -8.62
C LEU A 140 25.79 -10.35 -10.05
N LEU A 141 24.55 -9.89 -10.18
CA LEU A 141 23.87 -9.69 -11.46
C LEU A 141 24.11 -8.26 -11.96
N LYS A 142 24.75 -8.11 -13.11
CA LYS A 142 25.18 -6.80 -13.67
C LYS A 142 24.03 -5.91 -14.15
N ASN A 143 22.91 -6.49 -14.56
CA ASN A 143 21.80 -5.79 -15.25
C ASN A 143 20.57 -5.60 -14.35
N ILE A 144 20.77 -5.47 -13.03
CA ILE A 144 19.69 -5.29 -12.07
C ILE A 144 19.64 -3.85 -11.59
N ARG A 145 18.43 -3.33 -11.49
CA ARG A 145 18.09 -2.07 -10.85
C ARG A 145 17.13 -2.33 -9.70
N TYR A 146 17.27 -1.58 -8.63
CA TYR A 146 16.40 -1.67 -7.45
C TYR A 146 15.51 -0.45 -7.37
N VAL A 147 14.25 -0.69 -7.02
CA VAL A 147 13.26 0.36 -6.77
C VAL A 147 12.69 0.19 -5.37
N ILE A 148 12.58 1.28 -4.65
CA ILE A 148 11.93 1.37 -3.34
C ILE A 148 10.89 2.49 -3.36
N PRO A 149 9.80 2.40 -2.56
CA PRO A 149 8.66 3.31 -2.67
C PRO A 149 8.85 4.66 -1.97
N HIS A 150 9.88 4.84 -1.13
CA HIS A 150 10.11 6.10 -0.39
C HIS A 150 11.54 6.19 0.18
N GLU A 151 12.02 7.42 0.44
CA GLU A 151 13.39 7.68 0.92
C GLU A 151 13.66 7.10 2.32
N GLY A 152 12.66 7.08 3.22
CA GLY A 152 12.81 6.46 4.54
C GLY A 152 13.21 4.98 4.47
N MET A 153 12.73 4.24 3.45
CA MET A 153 13.17 2.87 3.20
C MET A 153 14.63 2.81 2.75
N LYS A 154 15.09 3.76 1.95
CA LYS A 154 16.49 3.85 1.53
C LYS A 154 17.43 4.01 2.72
N THR A 155 17.09 4.92 3.63
CA THR A 155 17.81 5.13 4.88
C THR A 155 17.82 3.86 5.73
N TYR A 156 16.68 3.20 5.88
CA TYR A 156 16.58 1.94 6.63
C TYR A 156 17.47 0.84 6.03
N ILE A 157 17.40 0.64 4.71
CA ILE A 157 18.20 -0.36 4.00
C ILE A 157 19.70 -0.06 4.14
N LYS A 158 20.08 1.20 3.97
CA LYS A 158 21.47 1.65 4.10
C LYS A 158 22.03 1.35 5.49
N ASN A 159 21.26 1.63 6.54
CA ASN A 159 21.71 1.49 7.93
C ASN A 159 21.76 0.03 8.42
N ASN A 160 20.89 -0.84 7.90
CA ASN A 160 20.71 -2.19 8.44
C ASN A 160 21.33 -3.29 7.58
N TYR A 161 21.69 -3.04 6.32
CA TYR A 161 22.05 -4.11 5.37
C TYR A 161 23.37 -3.90 4.64
N ASN A 162 24.22 -2.98 5.05
CA ASN A 162 25.50 -2.69 4.36
C ASN A 162 25.34 -2.56 2.82
N PHE A 163 24.23 -1.97 2.39
CA PHE A 163 23.92 -1.72 0.98
C PHE A 163 24.47 -0.37 0.48
N SER A 164 25.49 0.15 1.13
CA SER A 164 26.16 1.40 0.75
C SER A 164 26.59 1.45 -0.74
N ASN A 165 26.67 0.31 -1.40
CA ASN A 165 27.09 0.16 -2.78
C ASN A 165 25.98 -0.30 -3.75
N LEU A 166 24.69 -0.15 -3.45
CA LEU A 166 23.64 -0.31 -4.46
C LEU A 166 23.68 0.90 -5.41
N LYS A 167 24.62 0.86 -6.37
CA LYS A 167 24.76 1.90 -7.38
C LYS A 167 23.51 2.12 -8.24
N ASN A 168 22.57 1.17 -8.22
CA ASN A 168 21.37 1.14 -9.06
C ASN A 168 20.07 1.19 -8.26
N LEU A 169 20.05 1.88 -7.09
CA LEU A 169 18.86 2.05 -6.26
C LEU A 169 18.15 3.36 -6.59
N SER A 170 16.91 3.27 -7.06
CA SER A 170 16.04 4.40 -7.34
C SER A 170 14.85 4.43 -6.39
N VAL A 171 14.39 5.63 -6.06
CA VAL A 171 13.12 5.82 -5.34
C VAL A 171 12.03 6.12 -6.37
N ILE A 172 11.05 5.23 -6.48
CA ILE A 172 9.86 5.41 -7.31
C ILE A 172 8.66 5.08 -6.44
N GLU A 173 7.80 6.04 -6.27
CA GLU A 173 6.61 5.93 -5.44
C GLU A 173 5.63 4.87 -5.99
N ASN A 174 4.71 4.41 -5.14
CA ASN A 174 3.61 3.56 -5.58
C ASN A 174 2.57 4.37 -6.37
N ALA A 175 2.00 3.77 -7.40
CA ALA A 175 0.91 4.33 -8.21
C ALA A 175 -0.41 4.23 -7.42
N VAL A 176 -0.59 5.13 -6.45
CA VAL A 176 -1.75 5.12 -5.56
C VAL A 176 -2.93 5.87 -6.17
N LEU A 177 -2.68 7.05 -6.73
CA LEU A 177 -3.71 7.95 -7.25
C LEU A 177 -3.92 7.77 -8.76
N ASP A 178 -5.17 7.88 -9.17
CA ASP A 178 -5.60 7.94 -10.56
C ASP A 178 -6.94 8.68 -10.69
N LYS A 179 -7.36 8.93 -11.92
CA LYS A 179 -8.62 9.62 -12.20
C LYS A 179 -9.83 8.89 -11.58
N SER A 180 -9.82 7.55 -11.57
CA SER A 180 -10.93 6.77 -11.05
C SER A 180 -11.16 6.99 -9.54
N ILE A 181 -10.09 7.16 -8.76
CA ILE A 181 -10.18 7.49 -7.32
C ILE A 181 -10.84 8.85 -7.13
N ILE A 182 -10.43 9.84 -7.93
CA ILE A 182 -11.01 11.19 -7.86
C ILE A 182 -12.49 11.17 -8.23
N ASP A 183 -12.87 10.45 -9.29
CA ASP A 183 -14.27 10.37 -9.73
C ASP A 183 -15.13 9.61 -8.71
N ARG A 184 -14.66 8.46 -8.21
CA ARG A 184 -15.34 7.68 -7.16
C ARG A 184 -15.48 8.47 -5.85
N SER A 185 -14.57 9.38 -5.55
CA SER A 185 -14.67 10.23 -4.36
C SER A 185 -15.85 11.20 -4.39
N LYS A 186 -16.37 11.51 -5.58
CA LYS A 186 -17.51 12.45 -5.78
C LYS A 186 -18.87 11.76 -5.67
N GLU A 187 -18.91 10.43 -5.62
CA GLU A 187 -20.15 9.67 -5.42
C GLU A 187 -20.81 10.05 -4.10
N LYS A 188 -22.14 10.00 -4.07
CA LYS A 188 -22.90 10.27 -2.84
C LYS A 188 -22.70 9.17 -1.82
N VAL A 189 -22.66 9.56 -0.56
CA VAL A 189 -22.72 8.66 0.59
C VAL A 189 -24.18 8.53 1.03
N ASP A 190 -24.67 7.29 1.11
CA ASP A 190 -26.08 7.01 1.37
C ASP A 190 -26.41 6.91 2.86
N GLU A 191 -25.43 6.63 3.70
CA GLU A 191 -25.58 6.47 5.14
C GLU A 191 -26.04 7.77 5.82
N ASN A 192 -27.12 7.67 6.61
CA ASN A 192 -27.77 8.81 7.26
C ASN A 192 -26.82 9.66 8.13
N ILE A 193 -25.78 9.05 8.72
CA ILE A 193 -24.78 9.75 9.55
C ILE A 193 -24.01 10.81 8.76
N PHE A 194 -23.90 10.70 7.44
CA PHE A 194 -23.26 11.68 6.57
C PHE A 194 -24.20 12.78 6.07
N ARG A 195 -25.53 12.64 6.31
CA ARG A 195 -26.55 13.62 5.89
C ARG A 195 -26.75 14.73 6.91
N ASP A 196 -26.45 14.46 8.17
CA ASP A 196 -26.59 15.46 9.25
C ASP A 196 -25.42 16.46 9.23
N LYS A 197 -25.69 17.66 8.72
CA LYS A 197 -24.70 18.74 8.60
C LYS A 197 -24.22 19.28 9.95
N ASN A 198 -24.90 18.98 11.04
CA ASN A 198 -24.52 19.42 12.39
C ASN A 198 -23.44 18.47 12.98
N LYS A 199 -23.20 17.32 12.37
CA LYS A 199 -22.19 16.37 12.84
C LYS A 199 -20.84 16.65 12.19
N THR A 200 -19.79 16.51 12.99
CA THR A 200 -18.40 16.51 12.53
C THR A 200 -17.91 15.07 12.42
N ILE A 201 -17.55 14.65 11.21
CA ILE A 201 -17.22 13.25 10.92
C ILE A 201 -15.72 13.05 10.83
N LEU A 202 -15.21 12.17 11.70
CA LEU A 202 -13.85 11.67 11.67
C LEU A 202 -13.86 10.28 11.04
N ILE A 203 -12.83 9.94 10.26
CA ILE A 203 -12.79 8.64 9.59
C ILE A 203 -11.43 7.96 9.74
N GLY A 204 -11.46 6.66 10.04
CA GLY A 204 -10.33 5.75 9.95
C GLY A 204 -10.60 4.65 8.93
N VAL A 205 -9.61 4.33 8.08
CA VAL A 205 -9.76 3.32 7.02
C VAL A 205 -8.60 2.33 7.04
N GLY A 206 -8.89 1.03 7.09
CA GLY A 206 -7.87 0.00 7.05
C GLY A 206 -8.31 -1.33 7.62
N ARG A 207 -7.46 -2.36 7.53
CA ARG A 207 -7.72 -3.65 8.16
C ARG A 207 -7.76 -3.49 9.68
N LEU A 208 -8.74 -4.10 10.35
CA LEU A 208 -8.84 -4.07 11.81
C LEU A 208 -7.82 -5.03 12.43
N THR A 209 -6.57 -4.63 12.47
CA THR A 209 -5.41 -5.38 12.93
C THR A 209 -4.61 -4.59 13.95
N ARG A 210 -3.76 -5.26 14.74
CA ARG A 210 -2.83 -4.61 15.65
C ARG A 210 -1.99 -3.51 14.99
N GLN A 211 -1.65 -3.70 13.72
CA GLN A 211 -0.87 -2.72 12.94
C GLN A 211 -1.57 -1.36 12.86
N LYS A 212 -2.87 -1.35 12.58
CA LYS A 212 -3.66 -0.13 12.33
C LYS A 212 -4.05 0.63 13.58
N ASN A 213 -3.95 0.00 14.75
CA ASN A 213 -4.09 0.65 16.07
C ASN A 213 -5.40 1.42 16.27
N PHE A 214 -6.52 0.87 15.79
CA PHE A 214 -7.82 1.50 15.96
C PHE A 214 -8.27 1.61 17.44
N ASP A 215 -7.69 0.82 18.32
CA ASP A 215 -7.90 0.92 19.76
C ASP A 215 -7.40 2.27 20.31
N MET A 216 -6.22 2.74 19.88
CA MET A 216 -5.72 4.08 20.20
C MET A 216 -6.67 5.16 19.64
N LEU A 217 -7.12 5.03 18.41
CA LEU A 217 -8.05 5.98 17.79
C LEU A 217 -9.35 6.10 18.58
N ILE A 218 -9.95 4.97 19.00
CA ILE A 218 -11.19 4.95 19.79
C ILE A 218 -10.98 5.60 21.15
N ARG A 219 -9.87 5.30 21.87
CA ARG A 219 -9.57 5.95 23.16
C ARG A 219 -9.36 7.47 23.02
N SER A 220 -8.66 7.89 21.99
CA SER A 220 -8.46 9.31 21.69
C SER A 220 -9.78 10.00 21.34
N PHE A 221 -10.62 9.32 20.55
CA PHE A 221 -11.94 9.80 20.18
C PHE A 221 -12.87 9.90 21.41
N HIS A 222 -12.78 8.99 22.38
CA HIS A 222 -13.53 9.10 23.65
C HIS A 222 -13.24 10.42 24.36
N LYS A 223 -11.96 10.83 24.43
CA LYS A 223 -11.58 12.11 25.03
C LYS A 223 -12.16 13.28 24.22
N LEU A 224 -12.03 13.23 22.89
CA LEU A 224 -12.55 14.26 21.99
C LEU A 224 -14.07 14.41 22.09
N ASN A 225 -14.82 13.31 22.17
CA ASN A 225 -16.27 13.34 22.17
C ASN A 225 -16.86 13.96 23.46
N LYS A 226 -16.11 13.95 24.57
CA LYS A 226 -16.47 14.70 25.79
C LYS A 226 -16.46 16.21 25.56
N ASP A 227 -15.47 16.71 24.82
CA ASP A 227 -15.34 18.14 24.52
C ASP A 227 -16.20 18.57 23.32
N LYS A 228 -16.43 17.65 22.40
CA LYS A 228 -17.16 17.88 21.14
C LYS A 228 -18.22 16.78 20.92
N PRO A 229 -19.38 16.84 21.62
CA PRO A 229 -20.38 15.78 21.58
C PRO A 229 -21.00 15.54 20.20
N ASP A 230 -20.90 16.49 19.28
CA ASP A 230 -21.40 16.39 17.91
C ASP A 230 -20.41 15.71 16.95
N THR A 231 -19.32 15.15 17.48
CA THR A 231 -18.39 14.34 16.68
C THR A 231 -18.87 12.89 16.54
N ILE A 232 -18.60 12.32 15.37
CA ILE A 232 -18.82 10.90 15.03
C ILE A 232 -17.53 10.34 14.47
N LEU A 233 -17.21 9.10 14.86
CA LEU A 233 -16.10 8.35 14.29
C LEU A 233 -16.63 7.22 13.40
N VAL A 234 -16.23 7.22 12.15
CA VAL A 234 -16.52 6.15 11.19
C VAL A 234 -15.25 5.32 10.95
N ILE A 235 -15.38 4.00 11.04
CA ILE A 235 -14.27 3.05 10.80
C ILE A 235 -14.66 2.13 9.64
N LEU A 236 -13.86 2.18 8.55
CA LEU A 236 -14.00 1.32 7.39
C LEU A 236 -12.95 0.21 7.40
N GLY A 237 -13.40 -1.03 7.30
CA GLY A 237 -12.57 -2.21 7.19
C GLY A 237 -13.03 -3.37 8.06
N ASN A 238 -12.37 -4.52 7.87
CA ASN A 238 -12.57 -5.73 8.66
C ASN A 238 -11.21 -6.27 9.13
N GLY A 239 -11.21 -7.14 10.11
CA GLY A 239 -10.01 -7.81 10.62
C GLY A 239 -10.21 -8.49 11.96
N GLU A 240 -9.18 -9.16 12.43
CA GLU A 240 -9.17 -9.99 13.64
C GLU A 240 -9.44 -9.19 14.94
N GLU A 241 -9.14 -7.89 14.95
CA GLU A 241 -9.35 -7.05 16.14
C GLU A 241 -10.82 -6.56 16.27
N LYS A 242 -11.72 -6.85 15.29
CA LYS A 242 -13.08 -6.29 15.26
C LYS A 242 -13.84 -6.48 16.58
N SER A 243 -13.88 -7.71 17.10
CA SER A 243 -14.61 -8.02 18.33
C SER A 243 -14.07 -7.28 19.54
N LYS A 244 -12.75 -7.12 19.62
CA LYS A 244 -12.08 -6.36 20.68
C LYS A 244 -12.40 -4.86 20.60
N LEU A 245 -12.41 -4.30 19.39
CA LEU A 245 -12.73 -2.89 19.16
C LEU A 245 -14.19 -2.57 19.48
N LEU A 246 -15.14 -3.47 19.16
CA LEU A 246 -16.54 -3.33 19.54
C LEU A 246 -16.72 -3.33 21.06
N LYS A 247 -16.10 -4.26 21.79
CA LYS A 247 -16.13 -4.29 23.26
C LYS A 247 -15.53 -3.02 23.88
N LEU A 248 -14.43 -2.52 23.30
CA LEU A 248 -13.83 -1.24 23.75
C LEU A 248 -14.79 -0.08 23.54
N THR A 249 -15.47 0.00 22.39
CA THR A 249 -16.45 1.04 22.09
C THR A 249 -17.62 1.03 23.09
N GLU A 250 -18.13 -0.16 23.41
CA GLU A 250 -19.18 -0.36 24.38
C GLU A 250 -18.74 0.05 25.82
N SER A 251 -17.57 -0.41 26.26
CA SER A 251 -17.03 -0.07 27.59
C SER A 251 -16.81 1.44 27.79
N LEU A 252 -16.52 2.17 26.70
CA LEU A 252 -16.37 3.62 26.69
C LEU A 252 -17.69 4.37 26.45
N LYS A 253 -18.83 3.67 26.34
CA LYS A 253 -20.18 4.23 26.07
C LYS A 253 -20.23 5.05 24.77
N LEU A 254 -19.56 4.57 23.74
CA LEU A 254 -19.46 5.24 22.43
C LEU A 254 -20.26 4.53 21.33
N THR A 255 -21.16 3.61 21.64
CA THR A 255 -21.89 2.77 20.66
C THR A 255 -22.64 3.63 19.63
N GLU A 256 -23.23 4.75 20.05
CA GLU A 256 -23.95 5.68 19.17
C GLU A 256 -23.03 6.69 18.45
N LYS A 257 -21.73 6.68 18.73
CA LYS A 257 -20.75 7.66 18.23
C LYS A 257 -19.66 7.05 17.37
N VAL A 258 -19.46 5.73 17.43
CA VAL A 258 -18.46 4.99 16.64
C VAL A 258 -19.16 3.97 15.75
N HIS A 259 -19.07 4.15 14.44
CA HIS A 259 -19.74 3.32 13.45
C HIS A 259 -18.74 2.48 12.65
N PHE A 260 -18.85 1.16 12.76
CA PHE A 260 -18.06 0.20 11.98
C PHE A 260 -18.84 -0.22 10.72
N LEU A 261 -18.53 0.37 9.58
CA LEU A 261 -19.24 0.08 8.32
C LEU A 261 -18.69 -1.17 7.58
N GLY A 262 -17.66 -1.81 8.15
CA GLY A 262 -17.06 -2.99 7.53
C GLY A 262 -16.26 -2.66 6.28
N HIS A 263 -16.06 -3.66 5.41
CA HIS A 263 -15.39 -3.46 4.13
C HIS A 263 -16.36 -2.83 3.12
N VAL A 264 -15.96 -1.71 2.53
CA VAL A 264 -16.74 -0.99 1.52
C VAL A 264 -16.00 -0.98 0.19
N LYS A 265 -16.73 -1.13 -0.92
CA LYS A 265 -16.14 -1.11 -2.28
C LYS A 265 -15.56 0.25 -2.66
N ASN A 266 -16.14 1.34 -2.15
CA ASN A 266 -15.69 2.70 -2.42
C ASN A 266 -15.45 3.49 -1.14
N PRO A 267 -14.26 3.39 -0.52
CA PRO A 267 -13.92 4.16 0.68
C PRO A 267 -13.74 5.66 0.40
N PHE A 268 -13.46 6.03 -0.86
CA PHE A 268 -13.09 7.40 -1.23
C PHE A 268 -14.23 8.39 -1.03
N LYS A 269 -15.49 8.00 -1.32
CA LYS A 269 -16.65 8.86 -1.08
C LYS A 269 -16.83 9.17 0.41
N TYR A 270 -16.58 8.21 1.29
CA TYR A 270 -16.65 8.40 2.74
C TYR A 270 -15.54 9.32 3.24
N MET A 271 -14.28 9.08 2.82
CA MET A 271 -13.15 9.95 3.18
C MET A 271 -13.37 11.38 2.68
N LYS A 272 -13.87 11.55 1.44
CA LYS A 272 -14.17 12.86 0.86
C LYS A 272 -15.27 13.62 1.62
N SER A 273 -16.25 12.90 2.14
CA SER A 273 -17.39 13.45 2.91
C SER A 273 -17.08 13.64 4.39
N SER A 274 -15.89 13.27 4.85
CA SER A 274 -15.46 13.41 6.25
C SER A 274 -14.67 14.70 6.45
N ASP A 275 -14.72 15.24 7.68
CA ASP A 275 -13.97 16.44 8.07
C ASP A 275 -12.48 16.15 8.30
N LEU A 276 -12.16 14.91 8.72
CA LEU A 276 -10.80 14.54 9.13
C LEU A 276 -10.54 13.05 8.98
N PHE A 277 -9.51 12.70 8.21
CA PHE A 277 -9.00 11.34 8.14
C PHE A 277 -7.90 11.13 9.18
N ILE A 278 -7.91 9.97 9.86
CA ILE A 278 -6.96 9.64 10.91
C ILE A 278 -6.31 8.29 10.61
N MET A 279 -4.99 8.30 10.51
CA MET A 279 -4.17 7.09 10.43
C MET A 279 -3.39 6.89 11.73
N SER A 280 -3.90 6.00 12.57
CA SER A 280 -3.36 5.71 13.92
C SER A 280 -2.32 4.58 13.95
N SER A 281 -1.80 4.17 12.80
CA SER A 281 -0.99 2.95 12.64
C SER A 281 0.29 2.94 13.46
N ARG A 282 0.65 1.77 14.01
CA ARG A 282 1.94 1.53 14.69
C ARG A 282 3.11 1.42 13.74
N TRP A 283 2.87 0.92 12.54
CA TRP A 283 3.86 0.85 11.44
C TRP A 283 3.15 0.78 10.09
N GLU A 284 3.76 1.38 9.09
CA GLU A 284 3.28 1.41 7.71
C GLU A 284 4.43 1.19 6.71
N GLY A 285 4.08 0.96 5.46
CA GLY A 285 4.91 1.27 4.32
C GLY A 285 4.69 2.75 3.94
N PRO A 286 4.41 3.09 2.68
CA PRO A 286 4.15 4.48 2.30
C PRO A 286 2.82 5.05 2.84
N GLY A 287 1.92 4.20 3.39
CA GLY A 287 0.62 4.63 3.87
C GLY A 287 -0.36 4.97 2.73
N HIS A 288 -0.70 4.01 1.89
CA HIS A 288 -1.55 4.24 0.70
C HIS A 288 -2.84 5.01 1.03
N VAL A 289 -3.54 4.62 2.11
CA VAL A 289 -4.80 5.28 2.50
C VAL A 289 -4.59 6.75 2.89
N LEU A 290 -3.42 7.10 3.44
CA LEU A 290 -3.05 8.49 3.73
C LEU A 290 -2.85 9.29 2.44
N ILE A 291 -2.19 8.69 1.43
CA ILE A 291 -2.01 9.29 0.10
C ILE A 291 -3.38 9.47 -0.57
N GLU A 292 -4.25 8.47 -0.50
CA GLU A 292 -5.62 8.51 -1.02
C GLU A 292 -6.41 9.65 -0.37
N ALA A 293 -6.40 9.78 0.96
CA ALA A 293 -7.10 10.82 1.69
C ALA A 293 -6.62 12.23 1.27
N LEU A 294 -5.32 12.46 1.20
CA LEU A 294 -4.75 13.74 0.72
C LEU A 294 -5.10 13.99 -0.75
N GLY A 295 -4.99 12.97 -1.60
CA GLY A 295 -5.27 13.06 -3.04
C GLY A 295 -6.70 13.49 -3.35
N ILE A 296 -7.67 13.02 -2.57
CA ILE A 296 -9.09 13.42 -2.70
C ILE A 296 -9.44 14.71 -1.95
N GLY A 297 -8.49 15.28 -1.20
CA GLY A 297 -8.67 16.56 -0.51
C GLY A 297 -9.23 16.45 0.90
N CYS A 298 -9.08 15.33 1.59
CA CYS A 298 -9.46 15.16 2.99
C CYS A 298 -8.30 15.61 3.91
N PRO A 299 -8.54 16.43 4.94
CA PRO A 299 -7.54 16.74 5.95
C PRO A 299 -7.10 15.51 6.72
N VAL A 300 -5.80 15.43 7.10
CA VAL A 300 -5.23 14.22 7.66
C VAL A 300 -4.48 14.43 8.97
N ILE A 301 -4.54 13.42 9.85
CA ILE A 301 -3.63 13.20 10.97
C ILE A 301 -2.99 11.83 10.80
N THR A 302 -1.70 11.71 11.05
CA THR A 302 -0.99 10.42 11.08
C THR A 302 -0.06 10.32 12.27
N THR A 303 0.18 9.09 12.73
CA THR A 303 1.24 8.80 13.71
C THR A 303 2.63 8.95 13.08
N ASP A 304 3.63 9.32 13.89
CA ASP A 304 5.06 9.23 13.56
C ASP A 304 5.54 7.77 13.65
N CYS A 305 4.85 6.90 12.90
CA CYS A 305 5.24 5.50 12.84
C CYS A 305 6.42 5.28 11.87
N PRO A 306 7.22 4.22 12.10
CA PRO A 306 8.36 3.93 11.23
C PRO A 306 7.94 3.82 9.77
N SER A 307 8.69 4.50 8.89
CA SER A 307 8.55 4.44 7.44
C SER A 307 7.38 5.28 6.87
N GLY A 308 7.53 5.85 5.71
CA GLY A 308 6.54 6.43 4.80
C GLY A 308 5.60 7.57 5.25
N PRO A 309 4.72 7.43 6.23
CA PRO A 309 3.65 8.40 6.50
C PRO A 309 4.12 9.83 6.78
N LYS A 310 5.17 9.98 7.59
CA LYS A 310 5.79 11.27 7.88
C LYS A 310 6.35 11.94 6.62
N GLU A 311 7.01 11.15 5.76
CA GLU A 311 7.50 11.59 4.46
C GLU A 311 6.34 11.98 3.53
N THR A 312 5.27 11.18 3.50
CA THR A 312 4.06 11.45 2.69
C THR A 312 3.45 12.81 2.98
N ILE A 313 3.43 13.23 4.24
CA ILE A 313 2.89 14.57 4.61
C ILE A 313 3.99 15.61 4.81
N GLN A 314 5.20 15.36 4.28
CA GLN A 314 6.36 16.24 4.36
C GLN A 314 6.58 16.81 5.79
N ASN A 315 6.82 15.91 6.75
CA ASN A 315 7.09 16.28 8.15
C ASN A 315 6.03 17.22 8.76
N GLY A 316 4.76 17.01 8.44
CA GLY A 316 3.64 17.79 8.98
C GLY A 316 3.25 19.03 8.16
N LYS A 317 3.87 19.28 7.01
CA LYS A 317 3.48 20.37 6.11
C LYS A 317 2.05 20.20 5.61
N PHE A 318 1.65 18.97 5.23
CA PHE A 318 0.34 18.67 4.61
C PHE A 318 -0.69 18.06 5.56
N GLY A 319 -0.36 17.85 6.83
CA GLY A 319 -1.24 17.28 7.84
C GLY A 319 -0.71 17.52 9.23
N LEU A 320 -1.20 16.77 10.23
CA LEU A 320 -0.62 16.75 11.57
C LEU A 320 0.05 15.40 11.82
N ILE A 321 1.15 15.42 12.58
CA ILE A 321 1.85 14.23 13.05
C ILE A 321 1.69 14.15 14.55
N VAL A 322 1.42 12.94 15.04
CA VAL A 322 1.32 12.64 16.48
C VAL A 322 2.30 11.53 16.85
N GLU A 323 2.68 11.50 18.10
CA GLU A 323 3.52 10.44 18.63
C GLU A 323 2.87 9.07 18.50
N ASN A 324 3.67 8.06 18.16
CA ASN A 324 3.17 6.70 18.00
C ASN A 324 2.74 6.11 19.34
N ASP A 325 1.63 5.38 19.37
CA ASP A 325 1.03 4.79 20.57
C ASP A 325 0.67 5.80 21.70
N ASN A 326 0.48 7.09 21.37
CA ASN A 326 0.10 8.16 22.30
C ASN A 326 -1.33 8.67 22.01
N ASP A 327 -2.30 8.16 22.77
CA ASP A 327 -3.72 8.53 22.62
C ASP A 327 -4.02 9.96 23.11
N GLN A 328 -3.20 10.52 23.99
CA GLN A 328 -3.34 11.90 24.44
C GLN A 328 -2.90 12.88 23.36
N ASP A 329 -1.78 12.62 22.70
CA ASP A 329 -1.29 13.46 21.61
C ASP A 329 -2.24 13.42 20.41
N LEU A 330 -2.79 12.23 20.08
CA LEU A 330 -3.80 12.11 19.04
C LEU A 330 -5.09 12.89 19.38
N TYR A 331 -5.57 12.83 20.62
CA TYR A 331 -6.71 13.64 21.06
C TYR A 331 -6.44 15.14 20.86
N ILE A 332 -5.28 15.64 21.32
CA ILE A 332 -4.89 17.06 21.18
C ILE A 332 -4.85 17.46 19.70
N ALA A 333 -4.27 16.61 18.84
CA ALA A 333 -4.19 16.87 17.42
C ALA A 333 -5.57 16.90 16.74
N MET A 334 -6.48 15.97 17.10
CA MET A 334 -7.86 15.99 16.59
C MET A 334 -8.59 17.28 16.99
N ASN A 335 -8.51 17.67 18.27
CA ASN A 335 -9.13 18.90 18.76
C ASN A 335 -8.56 20.14 18.06
N ARG A 336 -7.23 20.22 17.90
CA ARG A 336 -6.54 21.29 17.16
C ARG A 336 -6.98 21.36 15.70
N ALA A 337 -7.08 20.19 15.01
CA ALA A 337 -7.52 20.12 13.62
C ALA A 337 -8.94 20.64 13.43
N LEU A 338 -9.86 20.24 14.29
CA LEU A 338 -11.27 20.64 14.24
C LEU A 338 -11.48 22.13 14.57
N ASN A 339 -10.71 22.69 15.50
CA ASN A 339 -10.74 24.11 15.83
C ASN A 339 -10.09 24.97 14.72
N ASN A 340 -9.23 24.40 13.88
CA ASN A 340 -8.49 25.11 12.84
C ASN A 340 -8.79 24.56 11.43
N LYS A 341 -10.07 24.30 11.11
CA LYS A 341 -10.50 23.70 9.83
C LYS A 341 -9.93 24.46 8.60
N ARG A 342 -9.84 25.81 8.67
CA ARG A 342 -9.26 26.62 7.57
C ARG A 342 -7.79 26.29 7.34
N THR A 343 -6.99 26.18 8.40
CA THR A 343 -5.56 25.81 8.32
C THR A 343 -5.40 24.40 7.76
N MET A 344 -6.22 23.46 8.20
CA MET A 344 -6.18 22.07 7.70
C MET A 344 -6.52 22.02 6.21
N LYS A 345 -7.54 22.75 5.74
CA LYS A 345 -7.86 22.87 4.31
C LYS A 345 -6.72 23.50 3.50
N LYS A 346 -6.03 24.53 4.04
CA LYS A 346 -4.86 25.14 3.41
C LYS A 346 -3.75 24.09 3.23
N LYS A 347 -3.39 23.33 4.26
CA LYS A 347 -2.40 22.23 4.20
C LYS A 347 -2.70 21.24 3.08
N VAL A 348 -3.95 20.81 2.96
CA VAL A 348 -4.40 19.89 1.90
C VAL A 348 -4.26 20.54 0.51
N ASN A 349 -4.64 21.80 0.35
CA ASN A 349 -4.49 22.49 -0.93
C ASN A 349 -3.02 22.62 -1.36
N GLU A 350 -2.13 22.89 -0.42
CA GLU A 350 -0.68 22.96 -0.65
C GLU A 350 -0.10 21.59 -1.04
N SER A 351 -0.72 20.47 -0.61
CA SER A 351 -0.25 19.14 -0.96
C SER A 351 -0.50 18.74 -2.42
N LYS A 352 -1.45 19.37 -3.13
CA LYS A 352 -1.91 18.96 -4.46
C LYS A 352 -0.79 18.75 -5.49
N THR A 353 0.16 19.68 -5.55
CA THR A 353 1.31 19.55 -6.46
C THR A 353 2.22 18.41 -6.06
N TYR A 354 2.47 18.25 -4.76
CA TYR A 354 3.29 17.16 -4.24
C TYR A 354 2.63 15.79 -4.45
N MET A 355 1.30 15.69 -4.34
CA MET A 355 0.55 14.45 -4.56
C MET A 355 0.63 13.94 -6.00
N LYS A 356 0.96 14.80 -6.98
CA LYS A 356 1.14 14.37 -8.39
C LYS A 356 2.15 13.23 -8.53
N ARG A 357 3.16 13.16 -7.67
CA ARG A 357 4.19 12.10 -7.68
C ARG A 357 3.64 10.69 -7.48
N PHE A 358 2.43 10.55 -6.89
CA PHE A 358 1.75 9.29 -6.63
C PHE A 358 0.71 8.93 -7.70
N TYR A 359 0.54 9.78 -8.73
CA TYR A 359 -0.37 9.48 -9.83
C TYR A 359 0.23 8.41 -10.74
N THR A 360 -0.65 7.52 -11.20
CA THR A 360 -0.28 6.36 -12.01
C THR A 360 0.55 6.74 -13.24
N GLU A 361 0.19 7.85 -13.89
CA GLU A 361 0.89 8.36 -15.08
C GLU A 361 2.35 8.72 -14.76
N GLN A 362 2.59 9.50 -13.70
CA GLN A 362 3.94 9.90 -13.31
C GLN A 362 4.78 8.71 -12.84
N VAL A 363 4.17 7.78 -12.11
CA VAL A 363 4.88 6.59 -11.64
C VAL A 363 5.24 5.69 -12.81
N ALA A 364 4.32 5.45 -13.75
CA ALA A 364 4.55 4.64 -14.93
C ALA A 364 5.67 5.23 -15.81
N GLU A 365 5.70 6.54 -16.00
CA GLU A 365 6.77 7.24 -16.73
C GLU A 365 8.14 7.05 -16.06
N LYS A 366 8.23 7.15 -14.72
CA LYS A 366 9.47 6.88 -13.98
C LYS A 366 9.97 5.44 -14.20
N TYR A 367 9.06 4.46 -14.18
CA TYR A 367 9.43 3.07 -14.50
C TYR A 367 9.86 2.90 -15.94
N LEU A 368 9.17 3.54 -16.91
CA LEU A 368 9.54 3.50 -18.30
C LEU A 368 10.96 4.07 -18.53
N ASN A 369 11.26 5.23 -17.96
CA ASN A 369 12.58 5.83 -18.02
C ASN A 369 13.67 4.93 -17.42
N LEU A 370 13.32 4.18 -16.36
CA LEU A 370 14.24 3.22 -15.75
C LEU A 370 14.53 2.02 -16.68
N PHE A 371 13.58 1.64 -17.54
CA PHE A 371 13.79 0.55 -18.51
C PHE A 371 14.58 1.00 -19.75
N ILE A 372 14.38 2.23 -20.22
CA ILE A 372 15.01 2.76 -21.43
C ILE A 372 16.49 3.10 -21.17
N ASN A 373 16.79 3.75 -20.07
CA ASN A 373 18.15 4.14 -19.67
C ASN A 373 18.90 3.00 -18.97
#